data_18e843e8de7ed0808d2938a114a9590a
#
_entry.id   18e843e8de7ed0808d2938a114a9590a
#
_cell.length_a   1.000
_cell.length_b   1.000
_cell.length_c   1.000
_cell.angle_alpha   90.00
_cell.angle_beta   90.00
_cell.angle_gamma   90.00
#
_symmetry.space_group_name_H-M   'P 1'
#
loop_
_entity.id
_entity.type
_entity.pdbx_description
1 polymer ?
#
loop_
_entity_poly.entity_id
_entity_poly.type
_entity_poly.pdbx_seq_one_letter_code
_entity_poly.pdbx_strand_id
1 'polypeptide(L)'
;MANPYEQDLDRNAANHQPLTPLTYLQRAAMTYPDHVAIIHGRQRITYRDFWRRSLKLASALARHGIGKGDTVTVMLSNTPPMLEAHFGVPMTKAVLHSLNTRLDAAIIAFQLDHAETKVLIVDREFSAVVKEALALAKARPLIIDYDDPDYAADAPYPKGERIGLLDYEQFVAAGDEAFAWSMPDDEWDAISLNYTSGTTGNPKGVVYHHRGAALMAYTNTIHAGMARHAVYLWTL
;
A
#
# COMPACT_ATOMS: atom_id res chain seq x y z
N MET A 1 -39.21 -29.67 2.36
CA MET A 1 -38.11 -30.30 3.10
C MET A 1 -36.96 -29.32 3.03
N ALA A 2 -36.26 -29.04 4.15
CA ALA A 2 -35.08 -28.20 4.12
C ALA A 2 -33.98 -28.89 3.31
N ASN A 3 -33.23 -28.13 2.53
CA ASN A 3 -32.11 -28.64 1.74
C ASN A 3 -31.02 -29.17 2.70
N PRO A 4 -30.65 -30.47 2.63
CA PRO A 4 -29.64 -31.02 3.55
C PRO A 4 -28.25 -30.40 3.35
N TYR A 5 -27.96 -29.77 2.22
CA TYR A 5 -26.71 -29.06 1.94
C TYR A 5 -26.70 -27.63 2.46
N GLU A 6 -27.71 -27.21 3.22
CA GLU A 6 -27.79 -25.89 3.88
C GLU A 6 -27.94 -26.00 5.40
N GLN A 7 -27.86 -27.24 5.94
CA GLN A 7 -27.97 -27.49 7.37
C GLN A 7 -26.57 -27.70 7.97
N ASP A 8 -26.32 -27.06 9.12
CA ASP A 8 -25.08 -27.17 9.89
C ASP A 8 -23.81 -26.80 9.10
N LEU A 9 -23.96 -25.96 8.06
CA LEU A 9 -22.87 -25.52 7.17
C LEU A 9 -22.56 -24.02 7.30
N ASP A 10 -22.92 -23.42 8.43
CA ASP A 10 -22.66 -22.01 8.69
C ASP A 10 -21.16 -21.71 8.69
N ARG A 11 -20.80 -20.51 8.20
CA ARG A 11 -19.44 -20.04 8.24
C ARG A 11 -18.98 -19.84 9.68
N ASN A 12 -17.81 -20.35 9.99
CA ASN A 12 -17.17 -20.19 11.30
C ASN A 12 -15.64 -20.11 11.14
N ALA A 13 -14.93 -19.81 12.22
CA ALA A 13 -13.48 -19.63 12.20
C ALA A 13 -12.69 -20.86 11.75
N ALA A 14 -13.28 -22.07 11.78
CA ALA A 14 -12.62 -23.30 11.37
C ALA A 14 -12.76 -23.59 9.87
N ASN A 15 -13.83 -23.09 9.23
CA ASN A 15 -14.13 -23.43 7.84
C ASN A 15 -14.13 -22.23 6.88
N HIS A 16 -13.98 -21.00 7.38
CA HIS A 16 -14.02 -19.80 6.56
C HIS A 16 -12.97 -18.76 6.98
N GLN A 17 -12.27 -18.22 6.00
CA GLN A 17 -11.38 -17.08 6.13
C GLN A 17 -11.55 -16.18 4.91
N PRO A 18 -11.70 -14.85 5.06
CA PRO A 18 -11.74 -13.94 3.93
C PRO A 18 -10.46 -14.01 3.08
N LEU A 19 -10.61 -13.97 1.76
CA LEU A 19 -9.46 -13.88 0.85
C LEU A 19 -8.86 -12.48 0.92
N THR A 20 -7.56 -12.42 1.18
CA THR A 20 -6.78 -11.18 1.20
C THR A 20 -5.31 -11.44 0.91
N PRO A 21 -4.61 -10.55 0.15
CA PRO A 21 -3.17 -10.67 -0.06
C PRO A 21 -2.34 -10.54 1.22
N LEU A 22 -2.90 -9.96 2.30
CA LEU A 22 -2.20 -9.74 3.56
C LEU A 22 -1.65 -11.04 4.16
N THR A 23 -2.41 -12.14 3.99
CA THR A 23 -1.99 -13.46 4.45
C THR A 23 -0.77 -14.02 3.71
N TYR A 24 -0.49 -13.54 2.50
CA TYR A 24 0.65 -14.02 1.71
C TYR A 24 1.97 -13.55 2.31
N LEU A 25 2.05 -12.26 2.68
CA LEU A 25 3.25 -11.74 3.34
C LEU A 25 3.43 -12.37 4.72
N GLN A 26 2.35 -12.48 5.51
CA GLN A 26 2.40 -13.15 6.81
C GLN A 26 2.94 -14.56 6.68
N ARG A 27 2.40 -15.35 5.76
CA ARG A 27 2.83 -16.72 5.51
C ARG A 27 4.27 -16.79 5.04
N ALA A 28 4.70 -15.90 4.14
CA ALA A 28 6.08 -15.85 3.67
C ALA A 28 7.04 -15.52 4.82
N ALA A 29 6.70 -14.56 5.68
CA ALA A 29 7.50 -14.21 6.85
C ALA A 29 7.60 -15.33 7.88
N MET A 30 6.54 -16.13 8.05
CA MET A 30 6.55 -17.30 8.94
C MET A 30 7.33 -18.48 8.37
N THR A 31 7.27 -18.69 7.05
CA THR A 31 7.85 -19.88 6.41
C THR A 31 9.31 -19.65 5.97
N TYR A 32 9.63 -18.44 5.52
CA TYR A 32 10.93 -18.07 4.97
C TYR A 32 11.46 -16.75 5.57
N PRO A 33 11.53 -16.62 6.90
CA PRO A 33 11.79 -15.33 7.56
C PRO A 33 13.09 -14.68 7.09
N ASP A 34 14.14 -15.44 6.89
CA ASP A 34 15.48 -14.94 6.57
C ASP A 34 15.76 -14.86 5.06
N HIS A 35 14.78 -15.28 4.22
CA HIS A 35 14.91 -15.12 2.77
C HIS A 35 14.71 -13.66 2.37
N VAL A 36 15.54 -13.19 1.41
CA VAL A 36 15.44 -11.81 0.90
C VAL A 36 14.12 -11.64 0.12
N ALA A 37 13.29 -10.74 0.60
CA ALA A 37 12.00 -10.38 -0.01
C ALA A 37 12.14 -9.21 -1.00
N ILE A 38 12.96 -8.20 -0.66
CA ILE A 38 13.12 -6.96 -1.43
C ILE A 38 14.60 -6.70 -1.67
N ILE A 39 14.92 -6.39 -2.93
CA ILE A 39 16.22 -5.90 -3.36
C ILE A 39 16.01 -4.51 -3.93
N HIS A 40 16.57 -3.48 -3.30
CA HIS A 40 16.54 -2.10 -3.78
C HIS A 40 17.93 -1.49 -3.64
N GLY A 41 18.57 -1.15 -4.74
CA GLY A 41 19.95 -0.70 -4.71
C GLY A 41 20.85 -1.66 -3.92
N ARG A 42 21.46 -1.16 -2.83
CA ARG A 42 22.28 -1.95 -1.92
C ARG A 42 21.48 -2.64 -0.81
N GLN A 43 20.21 -2.26 -0.64
CA GLN A 43 19.37 -2.79 0.42
C GLN A 43 18.94 -4.23 0.10
N ARG A 44 18.93 -5.06 1.14
CA ARG A 44 18.43 -6.44 1.12
C ARG A 44 17.54 -6.62 2.32
N ILE A 45 16.22 -6.61 2.10
CA ILE A 45 15.20 -6.70 3.16
C ILE A 45 14.65 -8.11 3.18
N THR A 46 14.69 -8.76 4.34
CA THR A 46 14.14 -10.10 4.52
C THR A 46 12.61 -10.08 4.63
N TYR A 47 11.95 -11.25 4.45
CA TYR A 47 10.50 -11.34 4.70
C TYR A 47 10.15 -11.02 6.15
N ARG A 48 10.98 -11.36 7.11
CA ARG A 48 10.83 -10.99 8.53
C ARG A 48 10.81 -9.48 8.70
N ASP A 49 11.77 -8.78 8.11
CA ASP A 49 11.88 -7.33 8.22
C ASP A 49 10.75 -6.63 7.47
N PHE A 50 10.41 -7.10 6.28
CA PHE A 50 9.30 -6.56 5.49
C PHE A 50 7.96 -6.68 6.25
N TRP A 51 7.68 -7.84 6.83
CA TRP A 51 6.49 -8.06 7.67
C TRP A 51 6.48 -7.14 8.88
N ARG A 52 7.59 -7.09 9.63
CA ARG A 52 7.73 -6.25 10.82
C ARG A 52 7.53 -4.77 10.49
N ARG A 53 8.12 -4.27 9.40
CA ARG A 53 7.97 -2.88 8.96
C ARG A 53 6.53 -2.59 8.51
N SER A 54 5.87 -3.51 7.84
CA SER A 54 4.44 -3.38 7.49
C SER A 54 3.54 -3.28 8.72
N LEU A 55 3.79 -4.08 9.76
CA LEU A 55 3.08 -3.99 11.05
C LEU A 55 3.33 -2.64 11.74
N LYS A 56 4.57 -2.16 11.75
CA LYS A 56 4.91 -0.85 12.31
C LYS A 56 4.24 0.30 11.58
N LEU A 57 4.22 0.24 10.24
CA LEU A 57 3.49 1.23 9.44
C LEU A 57 1.99 1.22 9.78
N ALA A 58 1.37 0.05 9.85
CA ALA A 58 -0.03 -0.09 10.24
C ALA A 58 -0.29 0.49 11.64
N SER A 59 0.56 0.15 12.62
CA SER A 59 0.47 0.69 13.98
C SER A 59 0.59 2.21 14.03
N ALA A 60 1.56 2.77 13.29
CA ALA A 60 1.75 4.21 13.23
C ALA A 60 0.55 4.92 12.60
N LEU A 61 0.01 4.39 11.50
CA LEU A 61 -1.21 4.90 10.86
C LEU A 61 -2.41 4.84 11.82
N ALA A 62 -2.64 3.70 12.48
CA ALA A 62 -3.73 3.53 13.43
C ALA A 62 -3.65 4.52 14.62
N ARG A 63 -2.44 4.81 15.12
CA ARG A 63 -2.22 5.85 16.15
C ARG A 63 -2.58 7.26 15.70
N HIS A 64 -2.58 7.51 14.38
CA HIS A 64 -3.03 8.76 13.77
C HIS A 64 -4.51 8.71 13.35
N GLY A 65 -5.26 7.73 13.85
CA GLY A 65 -6.71 7.61 13.63
C GLY A 65 -7.08 7.02 12.27
N ILE A 66 -6.14 6.42 11.54
CA ILE A 66 -6.42 5.81 10.24
C ILE A 66 -7.02 4.41 10.45
N GLY A 67 -8.16 4.15 9.81
CA GLY A 67 -8.91 2.91 9.93
C GLY A 67 -9.79 2.61 8.73
N LYS A 68 -10.82 1.80 8.95
CA LYS A 68 -11.72 1.33 7.87
C LYS A 68 -12.35 2.50 7.09
N GLY A 69 -12.14 2.46 5.78
CA GLY A 69 -12.72 3.43 4.86
C GLY A 69 -11.89 4.71 4.68
N ASP A 70 -10.84 4.93 5.48
CA ASP A 70 -9.93 6.04 5.25
C ASP A 70 -9.00 5.78 4.06
N THR A 71 -8.61 6.83 3.35
CA THR A 71 -7.67 6.72 2.24
C THR A 71 -6.28 7.20 2.65
N VAL A 72 -5.29 6.32 2.45
CA VAL A 72 -3.88 6.66 2.51
C VAL A 72 -3.33 6.71 1.09
N THR A 73 -2.91 7.87 0.67
CA THR A 73 -2.34 8.11 -0.66
C THR A 73 -0.81 8.01 -0.60
N VAL A 74 -0.23 7.41 -1.62
CA VAL A 74 1.23 7.33 -1.77
C VAL A 74 1.65 7.86 -3.13
N MET A 75 2.71 8.65 -3.17
CA MET A 75 3.42 9.06 -4.38
C MET A 75 4.89 8.69 -4.21
N LEU A 76 5.18 7.45 -4.54
CA LEU A 76 6.48 6.81 -4.34
C LEU A 76 6.93 6.15 -5.65
N SER A 77 8.21 6.15 -5.91
CA SER A 77 8.83 5.25 -6.89
C SER A 77 8.74 3.80 -6.39
N ASN A 78 9.15 2.82 -7.20
CA ASN A 78 9.15 1.40 -6.83
C ASN A 78 10.22 1.09 -5.76
N THR A 79 10.03 1.62 -4.58
CA THR A 79 10.92 1.55 -3.42
C THR A 79 10.33 0.66 -2.32
N PRO A 80 11.12 0.25 -1.32
CA PRO A 80 10.60 -0.55 -0.20
C PRO A 80 9.35 0.05 0.48
N PRO A 81 9.25 1.36 0.78
CA PRO A 81 8.05 1.97 1.33
C PRO A 81 6.78 1.77 0.50
N MET A 82 6.89 1.74 -0.84
CA MET A 82 5.74 1.45 -1.69
C MET A 82 5.20 0.04 -1.43
N LEU A 83 6.09 -0.97 -1.32
CA LEU A 83 5.69 -2.34 -0.97
C LEU A 83 5.15 -2.43 0.46
N GLU A 84 5.76 -1.74 1.41
CA GLU A 84 5.28 -1.68 2.79
C GLU A 84 3.87 -1.08 2.88
N ALA A 85 3.58 -0.05 2.08
CA ALA A 85 2.26 0.56 2.02
C ALA A 85 1.18 -0.41 1.49
N HIS A 86 1.51 -1.28 0.52
CA HIS A 86 0.57 -2.28 -0.01
C HIS A 86 0.09 -3.28 1.06
N PHE A 87 0.84 -3.46 2.14
CA PHE A 87 0.45 -4.32 3.26
C PHE A 87 0.07 -3.52 4.50
N GLY A 88 0.88 -2.55 4.90
CA GLY A 88 0.66 -1.78 6.14
C GLY A 88 -0.60 -0.95 6.11
N VAL A 89 -0.97 -0.34 4.98
CA VAL A 89 -2.21 0.43 4.87
C VAL A 89 -3.44 -0.48 5.03
N PRO A 90 -3.60 -1.56 4.23
CA PRO A 90 -4.77 -2.43 4.38
C PRO A 90 -4.83 -3.20 5.71
N MET A 91 -3.72 -3.38 6.42
CA MET A 91 -3.72 -3.93 7.78
C MET A 91 -4.51 -3.06 8.78
N THR A 92 -4.70 -1.78 8.50
CA THR A 92 -5.59 -0.90 9.28
C THR A 92 -7.04 -0.91 8.77
N LYS A 93 -7.35 -1.70 7.73
CA LYS A 93 -8.60 -1.67 6.96
C LYS A 93 -8.82 -0.37 6.17
N ALA A 94 -7.79 0.45 6.03
CA ALA A 94 -7.78 1.61 5.16
C ALA A 94 -7.51 1.22 3.69
N VAL A 95 -7.82 2.14 2.80
CA VAL A 95 -7.69 1.97 1.35
C VAL A 95 -6.39 2.60 0.86
N LEU A 96 -5.55 1.85 0.19
CA LEU A 96 -4.34 2.37 -0.44
C LEU A 96 -4.69 3.04 -1.77
N HIS A 97 -4.29 4.31 -1.92
CA HIS A 97 -4.36 5.01 -3.20
C HIS A 97 -2.94 5.30 -3.71
N SER A 98 -2.56 4.72 -4.84
CA SER A 98 -1.25 4.95 -5.47
C SER A 98 -1.37 5.97 -6.59
N LEU A 99 -0.70 7.12 -6.44
CA LEU A 99 -0.58 8.13 -7.48
C LEU A 99 0.43 7.71 -8.55
N ASN A 100 0.07 7.93 -9.81
CA ASN A 100 1.04 7.80 -10.88
C ASN A 100 2.05 8.97 -10.79
N THR A 101 3.34 8.64 -10.81
CA THR A 101 4.44 9.60 -10.64
C THR A 101 4.60 10.59 -11.80
N ARG A 102 3.87 10.41 -12.90
CA ARG A 102 3.90 11.29 -14.09
C ARG A 102 2.72 12.25 -14.18
N LEU A 103 1.88 12.35 -13.14
CA LEU A 103 0.74 13.24 -13.12
C LEU A 103 1.17 14.69 -12.90
N ASP A 104 0.40 15.62 -13.47
CA ASP A 104 0.51 17.05 -13.17
C ASP A 104 -0.18 17.42 -11.84
N ALA A 105 0.12 18.61 -11.35
CA ALA A 105 -0.39 19.10 -10.07
C ALA A 105 -1.92 19.18 -10.00
N ALA A 106 -2.60 19.56 -11.10
CA ALA A 106 -4.05 19.69 -11.12
C ALA A 106 -4.76 18.34 -10.99
N ILE A 107 -4.22 17.31 -11.66
CA ILE A 107 -4.75 15.94 -11.58
C ILE A 107 -4.46 15.32 -10.21
N ILE A 108 -3.27 15.55 -9.64
CA ILE A 108 -2.95 15.12 -8.28
C ILE A 108 -3.93 15.77 -7.29
N ALA A 109 -4.13 17.07 -7.36
CA ALA A 109 -5.07 17.79 -6.49
C ALA A 109 -6.49 17.23 -6.58
N PHE A 110 -6.98 16.99 -7.80
CA PHE A 110 -8.27 16.35 -8.03
C PHE A 110 -8.34 14.96 -7.35
N GLN A 111 -7.31 14.14 -7.50
CA GLN A 111 -7.32 12.79 -6.92
C GLN A 111 -7.24 12.82 -5.39
N LEU A 112 -6.46 13.73 -4.81
CA LEU A 112 -6.39 13.93 -3.36
C LEU A 112 -7.77 14.32 -2.77
N ASP A 113 -8.48 15.21 -3.44
CA ASP A 113 -9.81 15.66 -3.04
C ASP A 113 -10.85 14.56 -3.22
N HIS A 114 -10.88 13.92 -4.40
CA HIS A 114 -11.87 12.90 -4.74
C HIS A 114 -11.71 11.63 -3.93
N ALA A 115 -10.47 11.26 -3.57
CA ALA A 115 -10.15 10.12 -2.71
C ALA A 115 -10.31 10.43 -1.21
N GLU A 116 -10.63 11.68 -0.83
CA GLU A 116 -10.70 12.12 0.57
C GLU A 116 -9.45 11.76 1.38
N THR A 117 -8.27 11.99 0.77
CA THR A 117 -6.98 11.59 1.31
C THR A 117 -6.74 12.09 2.73
N LYS A 118 -6.49 11.19 3.67
CA LYS A 118 -6.17 11.50 5.08
C LYS A 118 -4.68 11.58 5.35
N VAL A 119 -3.91 10.72 4.71
CA VAL A 119 -2.44 10.66 4.80
C VAL A 119 -1.86 10.64 3.40
N LEU A 120 -0.79 11.39 3.18
CA LEU A 120 0.00 11.38 1.95
C LEU A 120 1.45 11.02 2.29
N ILE A 121 1.90 9.86 1.81
CA ILE A 121 3.30 9.46 1.87
C ILE A 121 3.93 9.81 0.52
N VAL A 122 4.98 10.62 0.53
CA VAL A 122 5.57 11.16 -0.70
C VAL A 122 7.08 11.01 -0.72
N ASP A 123 7.63 10.51 -1.83
CA ASP A 123 9.06 10.59 -2.07
C ASP A 123 9.45 12.04 -2.38
N ARG A 124 10.53 12.50 -1.79
CA ARG A 124 11.05 13.86 -1.96
C ARG A 124 11.31 14.22 -3.42
N GLU A 125 11.61 13.25 -4.28
CA GLU A 125 11.78 13.49 -5.71
C GLU A 125 10.53 14.11 -6.36
N PHE A 126 9.33 13.86 -5.82
CA PHE A 126 8.06 14.40 -6.30
C PHE A 126 7.59 15.64 -5.52
N SER A 127 8.38 16.14 -4.58
CA SER A 127 7.96 17.22 -3.68
C SER A 127 7.51 18.49 -4.42
N ALA A 128 8.14 18.85 -5.51
CA ALA A 128 7.80 20.05 -6.28
C ALA A 128 6.37 20.00 -6.82
N VAL A 129 6.02 18.94 -7.57
CA VAL A 129 4.68 18.79 -8.16
C VAL A 129 3.61 18.56 -7.08
N VAL A 130 3.96 17.85 -6.00
CA VAL A 130 3.02 17.62 -4.88
C VAL A 130 2.75 18.92 -4.12
N LYS A 131 3.73 19.78 -3.92
CA LYS A 131 3.57 21.09 -3.30
C LYS A 131 2.62 21.97 -4.09
N GLU A 132 2.76 22.00 -5.41
CA GLU A 132 1.81 22.70 -6.30
C GLU A 132 0.41 22.09 -6.20
N ALA A 133 0.29 20.77 -6.20
CA ALA A 133 -0.98 20.08 -6.06
C ALA A 133 -1.69 20.40 -4.74
N LEU A 134 -0.96 20.39 -3.62
CA LEU A 134 -1.50 20.74 -2.29
C LEU A 134 -1.98 22.20 -2.20
N ALA A 135 -1.41 23.12 -2.99
CA ALA A 135 -1.90 24.49 -3.08
C ALA A 135 -3.25 24.58 -3.81
N LEU A 136 -3.52 23.67 -4.74
CA LEU A 136 -4.77 23.58 -5.51
C LEU A 136 -5.85 22.73 -4.80
N ALA A 137 -5.45 21.69 -4.09
CA ALA A 137 -6.34 20.75 -3.42
C ALA A 137 -7.09 21.38 -2.25
N LYS A 138 -8.28 20.87 -1.94
CA LYS A 138 -9.04 21.16 -0.71
C LYS A 138 -8.61 20.25 0.44
N ALA A 139 -8.23 19.01 0.12
CA ALA A 139 -7.73 18.04 1.07
C ALA A 139 -6.51 18.58 1.83
N ARG A 140 -6.42 18.27 3.11
CA ARG A 140 -5.29 18.65 3.97
C ARG A 140 -4.78 17.39 4.69
N PRO A 141 -4.14 16.48 3.95
CA PRO A 141 -3.65 15.23 4.53
C PRO A 141 -2.47 15.47 5.49
N LEU A 142 -2.26 14.52 6.41
CA LEU A 142 -0.99 14.39 7.11
C LEU A 142 0.07 13.99 6.07
N ILE A 143 1.15 14.76 5.95
CA ILE A 143 2.20 14.51 4.97
C ILE A 143 3.40 13.85 5.65
N ILE A 144 3.86 12.75 5.05
CA ILE A 144 5.01 11.96 5.49
C ILE A 144 5.99 11.89 4.33
N ASP A 145 7.18 12.48 4.50
CA ASP A 145 8.22 12.49 3.47
C ASP A 145 9.07 11.22 3.54
N TYR A 146 9.28 10.59 2.40
CA TYR A 146 10.29 9.55 2.24
C TYR A 146 11.53 10.13 1.57
N ASP A 147 12.69 9.73 2.07
CA ASP A 147 13.99 10.09 1.56
C ASP A 147 14.75 8.82 1.15
N ASP A 148 14.71 8.48 -0.15
CA ASP A 148 15.38 7.27 -0.64
C ASP A 148 16.91 7.37 -0.41
N PRO A 149 17.50 6.47 0.42
CA PRO A 149 18.95 6.48 0.66
C PRO A 149 19.76 6.01 -0.55
N ASP A 150 19.14 5.32 -1.49
CA ASP A 150 19.77 4.87 -2.74
C ASP A 150 19.49 5.81 -3.92
N TYR A 151 18.89 7.01 -3.66
CA TYR A 151 18.76 8.04 -4.68
C TYR A 151 20.13 8.52 -5.12
N ALA A 152 20.45 8.29 -6.40
CA ALA A 152 21.78 8.54 -6.93
C ALA A 152 22.14 10.03 -6.92
N ALA A 153 23.37 10.34 -6.48
CA ALA A 153 23.85 11.73 -6.46
C ALA A 153 23.97 12.33 -7.89
N ASP A 154 24.04 11.47 -8.91
CA ASP A 154 24.10 11.82 -10.32
C ASP A 154 22.75 11.67 -11.05
N ALA A 155 21.66 11.51 -10.28
CA ALA A 155 20.32 11.48 -10.85
C ALA A 155 20.04 12.75 -11.68
N PRO A 156 19.28 12.64 -12.78
CA PRO A 156 19.05 13.76 -13.68
C PRO A 156 18.25 14.92 -13.07
N TYR A 157 17.64 14.68 -11.92
CA TYR A 157 16.88 15.66 -11.18
C TYR A 157 17.44 15.82 -9.77
N PRO A 158 17.48 17.05 -9.21
CA PRO A 158 17.89 17.24 -7.83
C PRO A 158 16.91 16.55 -6.89
N LYS A 159 17.41 15.97 -5.80
CA LYS A 159 16.57 15.49 -4.71
C LYS A 159 15.74 16.64 -4.16
N GLY A 160 14.44 16.48 -4.15
CA GLY A 160 13.50 17.53 -3.74
C GLY A 160 13.58 17.87 -2.24
N GLU A 161 12.77 18.84 -1.83
CA GLU A 161 12.68 19.29 -0.44
C GLU A 161 11.72 18.43 0.41
N ARG A 162 11.78 18.54 1.72
CA ARG A 162 10.72 18.04 2.60
C ARG A 162 9.54 19.00 2.57
N ILE A 163 8.34 18.46 2.46
CA ILE A 163 7.09 19.22 2.46
C ILE A 163 6.19 18.88 3.64
N GLY A 164 6.43 17.75 4.31
CA GLY A 164 5.75 17.33 5.51
C GLY A 164 6.56 17.58 6.78
N LEU A 165 5.92 17.34 7.93
CA LEU A 165 6.56 17.45 9.23
C LEU A 165 7.16 16.14 9.72
N LEU A 166 6.78 15.02 9.09
CA LEU A 166 7.18 13.68 9.49
C LEU A 166 8.07 13.04 8.45
N ASP A 167 9.06 12.32 8.92
CA ASP A 167 9.94 11.46 8.13
C ASP A 167 9.40 10.03 8.16
N TYR A 168 9.41 9.33 7.01
CA TYR A 168 8.86 8.00 6.88
C TYR A 168 9.53 6.99 7.82
N GLU A 169 10.86 6.99 7.90
CA GLU A 169 11.59 6.05 8.74
C GLU A 169 11.31 6.31 10.24
N GLN A 170 11.23 7.58 10.64
CA GLN A 170 10.85 7.94 12.01
C GLN A 170 9.39 7.56 12.29
N PHE A 171 8.48 7.77 11.33
CA PHE A 171 7.08 7.40 11.44
C PHE A 171 6.90 5.89 11.62
N VAL A 172 7.56 5.09 10.81
CA VAL A 172 7.55 3.62 10.93
C VAL A 172 8.23 3.16 12.22
N ALA A 173 9.36 3.78 12.60
CA ALA A 173 10.07 3.43 13.83
C ALA A 173 9.22 3.65 15.10
N ALA A 174 8.34 4.64 15.09
CA ALA A 174 7.41 4.91 16.21
C ALA A 174 6.27 3.88 16.31
N GLY A 175 6.04 3.06 15.29
CA GLY A 175 5.02 2.01 15.30
C GLY A 175 5.44 0.78 16.10
N ASP A 176 4.44 0.00 16.51
CA ASP A 176 4.61 -1.24 17.27
C ASP A 176 4.61 -2.45 16.31
N GLU A 177 5.65 -3.28 16.38
CA GLU A 177 5.74 -4.51 15.59
C GLU A 177 4.82 -5.64 16.09
N ALA A 178 4.26 -5.49 17.30
CA ALA A 178 3.24 -6.37 17.87
C ALA A 178 1.81 -5.92 17.51
N PHE A 179 1.64 -5.00 16.56
CA PHE A 179 0.33 -4.53 16.13
C PHE A 179 -0.60 -5.68 15.77
N ALA A 180 -1.72 -5.79 16.49
CA ALA A 180 -2.72 -6.81 16.27
C ALA A 180 -3.61 -6.44 15.06
N TRP A 181 -3.13 -6.71 13.85
CA TRP A 181 -3.95 -6.55 12.66
C TRP A 181 -5.04 -7.62 12.60
N SER A 182 -6.13 -7.33 11.93
CA SER A 182 -7.24 -8.28 11.75
C SER A 182 -7.56 -8.44 10.26
N MET A 183 -8.15 -9.60 9.93
CA MET A 183 -8.70 -9.82 8.59
C MET A 183 -9.73 -8.75 8.23
N PRO A 184 -9.96 -8.47 6.94
CA PRO A 184 -11.10 -7.66 6.53
C PRO A 184 -12.41 -8.29 7.05
N ASP A 185 -13.37 -7.46 7.38
CA ASP A 185 -14.68 -7.94 7.86
C ASP A 185 -15.42 -8.66 6.73
N ASP A 186 -15.24 -8.17 5.50
CA ASP A 186 -15.70 -8.79 4.27
C ASP A 186 -14.56 -8.77 3.24
N GLU A 187 -14.39 -9.86 2.49
CA GLU A 187 -13.42 -9.90 1.39
C GLU A 187 -13.77 -8.96 0.22
N TRP A 188 -14.97 -8.39 0.20
CA TRP A 188 -15.41 -7.33 -0.69
C TRP A 188 -15.08 -5.92 -0.19
N ASP A 189 -14.58 -5.76 1.03
CA ASP A 189 -14.07 -4.47 1.50
C ASP A 189 -12.96 -3.97 0.55
N ALA A 190 -12.92 -2.65 0.37
CA ALA A 190 -11.91 -2.02 -0.49
C ALA A 190 -10.51 -2.21 0.08
N ILE A 191 -9.56 -2.60 -0.77
CA ILE A 191 -8.14 -2.67 -0.43
C ILE A 191 -7.33 -1.56 -1.08
N SER A 192 -7.68 -1.18 -2.31
CA SER A 192 -7.01 -0.10 -3.02
C SER A 192 -7.93 0.66 -3.96
N LEU A 193 -7.55 1.91 -4.22
CA LEU A 193 -8.17 2.83 -5.16
C LEU A 193 -7.11 3.26 -6.18
N ASN A 194 -7.37 3.01 -7.47
CA ASN A 194 -6.48 3.43 -8.54
C ASN A 194 -7.27 4.25 -9.57
N TYR A 195 -6.62 5.22 -10.19
CA TYR A 195 -7.26 6.06 -11.18
C TYR A 195 -6.84 5.69 -12.60
N THR A 196 -7.82 5.66 -13.50
CA THR A 196 -7.57 5.54 -14.93
C THR A 196 -7.50 6.93 -15.56
N SER A 197 -6.79 7.04 -16.69
CA SER A 197 -6.57 8.30 -17.41
C SER A 197 -7.83 8.95 -17.99
N GLY A 198 -9.02 8.35 -17.86
CA GLY A 198 -10.29 8.87 -18.36
C GLY A 198 -10.21 9.50 -19.77
N THR A 199 -10.74 8.83 -20.76
CA THR A 199 -10.69 9.35 -22.17
C THR A 199 -11.63 10.53 -22.43
N THR A 200 -12.53 10.87 -21.50
CA THR A 200 -13.64 11.82 -21.71
C THR A 200 -13.86 12.80 -20.56
N GLY A 201 -12.87 13.06 -19.72
CA GLY A 201 -13.04 13.98 -18.59
C GLY A 201 -12.11 13.65 -17.41
N ASN A 202 -12.56 13.94 -16.19
CA ASN A 202 -11.78 13.65 -14.98
C ASN A 202 -11.43 12.17 -14.85
N PRO A 203 -10.28 11.83 -14.25
CA PRO A 203 -9.88 10.46 -13.96
C PRO A 203 -10.97 9.71 -13.18
N LYS A 204 -11.16 8.43 -13.50
CA LYS A 204 -12.14 7.57 -12.81
C LYS A 204 -11.43 6.73 -11.77
N GLY A 205 -11.93 6.76 -10.53
CA GLY A 205 -11.46 5.88 -9.47
C GLY A 205 -11.97 4.46 -9.66
N VAL A 206 -11.07 3.49 -9.67
CA VAL A 206 -11.34 2.06 -9.72
C VAL A 206 -11.02 1.47 -8.36
N VAL A 207 -12.03 0.96 -7.67
CA VAL A 207 -11.87 0.33 -6.37
C VAL A 207 -11.60 -1.15 -6.54
N TYR A 208 -10.52 -1.63 -5.97
CA TYR A 208 -10.21 -3.05 -5.83
C TYR A 208 -10.63 -3.53 -4.45
N HIS A 209 -11.19 -4.74 -4.38
CA HIS A 209 -11.50 -5.41 -3.12
C HIS A 209 -10.47 -6.50 -2.78
N HIS A 210 -10.40 -6.89 -1.51
CA HIS A 210 -9.42 -7.88 -1.03
C HIS A 210 -9.46 -9.19 -1.82
N ARG A 211 -10.67 -9.73 -2.08
CA ARG A 211 -10.85 -10.95 -2.89
C ARG A 211 -10.24 -10.83 -4.27
N GLY A 212 -10.53 -9.74 -5.00
CA GLY A 212 -10.02 -9.52 -6.35
C GLY A 212 -8.50 -9.43 -6.38
N ALA A 213 -7.90 -8.70 -5.43
CA ALA A 213 -6.45 -8.60 -5.30
C ALA A 213 -5.80 -9.96 -4.99
N ALA A 214 -6.39 -10.76 -4.10
CA ALA A 214 -5.89 -12.10 -3.78
C ALA A 214 -5.95 -13.04 -4.99
N LEU A 215 -7.08 -13.10 -5.69
CA LEU A 215 -7.25 -13.94 -6.88
C LEU A 215 -6.32 -13.51 -8.02
N MET A 216 -6.14 -12.20 -8.21
CA MET A 216 -5.21 -11.67 -9.22
C MET A 216 -3.77 -12.13 -8.93
N ALA A 217 -3.33 -12.09 -7.67
CA ALA A 217 -2.00 -12.55 -7.29
C ALA A 217 -1.80 -14.04 -7.62
N TYR A 218 -2.78 -14.90 -7.32
CA TYR A 218 -2.73 -16.32 -7.70
C TYR A 218 -2.68 -16.51 -9.22
N THR A 219 -3.57 -15.82 -9.93
CA THR A 219 -3.66 -15.94 -11.39
C THR A 219 -2.37 -15.51 -12.06
N ASN A 220 -1.81 -14.36 -11.67
CA ASN A 220 -0.55 -13.87 -12.22
C ASN A 220 0.61 -14.85 -11.95
N THR A 221 0.68 -15.42 -10.73
CA THR A 221 1.72 -16.41 -10.39
C THR A 221 1.63 -17.64 -11.30
N ILE A 222 0.41 -18.15 -11.53
CA ILE A 222 0.20 -19.33 -12.38
C ILE A 222 0.51 -19.02 -13.84
N HIS A 223 -0.06 -17.93 -14.39
CA HIS A 223 0.12 -17.57 -15.80
C HIS A 223 1.56 -17.21 -16.15
N ALA A 224 2.27 -16.55 -15.25
CA ALA A 224 3.69 -16.23 -15.45
C ALA A 224 4.62 -17.41 -15.17
N GLY A 225 4.11 -18.57 -14.72
CA GLY A 225 4.92 -19.72 -14.36
C GLY A 225 5.93 -19.42 -13.25
N MET A 226 5.58 -18.55 -12.29
CA MET A 226 6.50 -18.14 -11.23
C MET A 226 6.81 -19.31 -10.31
N ALA A 227 8.08 -19.70 -10.29
CA ALA A 227 8.57 -20.71 -9.36
C ALA A 227 8.70 -20.14 -7.95
N ARG A 228 8.80 -21.04 -6.96
CA ARG A 228 9.15 -20.65 -5.61
C ARG A 228 10.49 -19.91 -5.61
N HIS A 229 10.56 -18.78 -4.90
CA HIS A 229 11.72 -17.90 -4.82
C HIS A 229 12.11 -17.22 -6.15
N ALA A 230 11.15 -17.09 -7.07
CA ALA A 230 11.37 -16.30 -8.28
C ALA A 230 11.78 -14.87 -7.91
N VAL A 231 12.76 -14.35 -8.64
CA VAL A 231 13.14 -12.92 -8.56
C VAL A 231 12.36 -12.16 -9.62
N TYR A 232 11.52 -11.24 -9.17
CA TYR A 232 10.67 -10.43 -10.05
C TYR A 232 11.19 -9.00 -10.13
N LEU A 233 11.44 -8.51 -11.35
CA LEU A 233 11.77 -7.11 -11.57
C LEU A 233 10.48 -6.29 -11.63
N TRP A 234 10.25 -5.49 -10.60
CA TRP A 234 9.07 -4.64 -10.52
C TRP A 234 9.28 -3.34 -11.32
N THR A 235 8.58 -3.21 -12.43
CA THR A 235 8.72 -2.07 -13.36
C THR A 235 7.45 -1.22 -13.47
N LEU A 236 6.33 -1.68 -12.94
CA LEU A 236 5.03 -0.99 -13.01
C LEU A 236 4.38 -0.90 -11.63
#